data_4d3ac44b28d6f399cbd308c8151a8ff3
#
_entry.id   4d3ac44b28d6f399cbd308c8151a8ff3
#
_cell.length_a   1.000
_cell.length_b   1.000
_cell.length_c   1.000
_cell.angle_alpha   90.00
_cell.angle_beta   90.00
_cell.angle_gamma   90.00
#
_symmetry.space_group_name_H-M   'P 1'
#
loop_
_entity.id
_entity.type
_entity.pdbx_description
1 polymer ?
#
loop_
_entity_poly.entity_id
_entity_poly.type
_entity_poly.pdbx_seq_one_letter_code
_entity_poly.pdbx_strand_id
1 'polypeptide(L)'
;MPSSKVTAREGSRSIRAEGRRGNPQGDPAEDTGAAGHAPSRTEDISVGVILGFPPEVAEELQRWRASFGDPLAGVVPAHITLVTTTPTRDWEATREHVRDVARRQSPFMVTIAGTGTFRPVSPVVFINVEEGFEACVDLHEKLQQGPLQRDLPFAYHPHVTIAHDVAPESLDEAETVLKNYRATFPVVSMGLYEHDADGIWQLREELDFGTETDNDAGTRFTDAAPETAPEAG
;
A
#
# COMPACT_ATOMS: atom_id res chain seq x y z
N MET A 1 2.20 -37.12 -43.00
CA MET A 1 0.90 -37.80 -42.96
C MET A 1 0.81 -38.72 -41.77
N PRO A 2 -0.28 -38.76 -40.95
CA PRO A 2 -1.47 -37.92 -40.98
C PRO A 2 -1.76 -37.12 -39.72
N SER A 3 -2.62 -36.11 -39.90
CA SER A 3 -3.34 -35.35 -38.92
C SER A 3 -4.28 -36.18 -38.04
N SER A 4 -4.48 -35.74 -36.79
CA SER A 4 -5.72 -36.00 -36.06
C SER A 4 -6.18 -34.75 -35.36
N LYS A 5 -7.29 -34.20 -35.89
CA LYS A 5 -8.15 -33.22 -35.27
C LYS A 5 -8.94 -33.89 -34.14
N VAL A 6 -9.06 -33.26 -32.97
CA VAL A 6 -10.15 -33.53 -32.03
C VAL A 6 -10.86 -32.23 -31.70
N THR A 7 -12.14 -32.28 -31.93
CA THR A 7 -13.18 -31.27 -31.91
C THR A 7 -13.59 -30.86 -30.50
N ALA A 8 -13.96 -29.60 -30.38
CA ALA A 8 -14.67 -29.01 -29.23
C ALA A 8 -16.02 -29.65 -28.97
N ARG A 9 -16.46 -29.66 -27.73
CA ARG A 9 -17.88 -29.74 -27.36
C ARG A 9 -18.20 -28.77 -26.22
N GLU A 10 -19.05 -27.81 -26.57
CA GLU A 10 -19.84 -26.97 -25.69
C GLU A 10 -20.73 -27.81 -24.79
N GLY A 11 -20.99 -27.30 -23.58
CA GLY A 11 -21.94 -27.83 -22.63
C GLY A 11 -22.47 -26.76 -21.68
N SER A 12 -23.32 -25.88 -22.24
CA SER A 12 -24.18 -24.95 -21.50
C SER A 12 -25.20 -25.72 -20.69
N ARG A 13 -25.38 -25.42 -19.38
CA ARG A 13 -26.59 -25.75 -18.62
C ARG A 13 -26.97 -24.63 -17.69
N SER A 14 -27.96 -23.86 -18.18
CA SER A 14 -28.86 -23.02 -17.37
C SER A 14 -29.72 -23.92 -16.46
N ILE A 15 -29.89 -23.50 -15.20
CA ILE A 15 -31.00 -23.96 -14.36
C ILE A 15 -31.77 -22.72 -13.91
N ARG A 16 -33.02 -22.60 -14.46
CA ARG A 16 -34.09 -21.74 -13.97
C ARG A 16 -34.78 -22.45 -12.81
N ALA A 17 -35.16 -21.70 -11.78
CA ALA A 17 -36.23 -22.07 -10.86
C ALA A 17 -37.24 -20.93 -10.75
N GLU A 18 -38.45 -21.16 -11.26
CA GLU A 18 -39.71 -20.45 -11.00
C GLU A 18 -40.10 -20.67 -9.53
N GLY A 19 -40.60 -19.70 -8.76
CA GLY A 19 -41.87 -19.05 -8.85
C GLY A 19 -42.66 -19.34 -7.57
N ARG A 20 -43.10 -18.30 -6.85
CA ARG A 20 -44.43 -18.31 -6.19
C ARG A 20 -44.86 -16.89 -5.78
N ARG A 21 -46.05 -16.57 -6.26
CA ARG A 21 -46.83 -15.34 -6.01
C ARG A 21 -47.50 -15.40 -4.62
N GLY A 22 -47.80 -14.22 -4.07
CA GLY A 22 -48.75 -14.03 -2.98
C GLY A 22 -48.81 -12.56 -2.55
N ASN A 23 -49.80 -11.82 -3.06
CA ASN A 23 -50.36 -10.56 -2.56
C ASN A 23 -51.70 -10.91 -1.88
N PRO A 24 -52.37 -10.10 -1.03
CA PRO A 24 -52.48 -8.64 -1.04
C PRO A 24 -52.74 -7.92 0.32
N GLN A 25 -52.70 -6.56 0.23
CA GLN A 25 -53.51 -5.53 0.89
C GLN A 25 -53.29 -5.16 2.35
N GLY A 26 -53.12 -3.81 2.53
CA GLY A 26 -53.31 -3.05 3.75
C GLY A 26 -52.65 -1.68 3.71
N ASP A 27 -53.34 -0.65 3.21
CA ASP A 27 -53.14 0.78 3.34
C ASP A 27 -53.70 1.34 4.65
N PRO A 28 -53.53 2.67 4.93
CA PRO A 28 -52.35 3.49 5.15
C PRO A 28 -52.36 4.20 6.54
N ALA A 29 -51.23 4.77 6.98
CA ALA A 29 -51.25 5.92 7.89
C ALA A 29 -49.87 6.62 7.95
N GLU A 30 -49.83 7.84 7.43
CA GLU A 30 -49.34 9.11 7.94
C GLU A 30 -47.89 9.20 8.50
N ASP A 31 -47.06 9.85 7.68
CA ASP A 31 -46.30 11.09 7.86
C ASP A 31 -45.79 11.42 9.28
N THR A 32 -44.51 11.39 9.45
CA THR A 32 -43.73 12.44 10.13
C THR A 32 -42.29 12.40 9.65
N GLY A 33 -41.85 13.57 9.13
CA GLY A 33 -40.51 13.81 8.61
C GLY A 33 -39.39 13.56 9.61
N ALA A 34 -38.46 12.76 9.20
CA ALA A 34 -37.11 12.72 9.75
C ALA A 34 -36.14 12.86 8.58
N ALA A 35 -35.32 13.90 8.65
CA ALA A 35 -34.28 14.19 7.70
C ALA A 35 -33.49 12.90 7.40
N GLY A 36 -33.52 12.54 6.12
CA GLY A 36 -32.79 11.37 5.64
C GLY A 36 -31.29 11.54 5.87
N HIS A 37 -30.81 10.86 6.90
CA HIS A 37 -29.40 10.54 7.00
C HIS A 37 -29.16 9.52 5.88
N ALA A 38 -28.49 9.94 4.83
CA ALA A 38 -28.00 9.01 3.82
C ALA A 38 -27.24 7.91 4.56
N PRO A 39 -27.47 6.61 4.27
CA PRO A 39 -26.65 5.59 4.85
C PRO A 39 -25.20 5.86 4.43
N SER A 40 -24.35 6.14 5.40
CA SER A 40 -22.92 6.16 5.19
C SER A 40 -22.55 4.80 4.62
N ARG A 41 -22.04 4.77 3.41
CA ARG A 41 -21.43 3.58 2.81
C ARG A 41 -20.26 3.19 3.71
N THR A 42 -20.49 2.27 4.63
CA THR A 42 -19.45 1.48 5.25
C THR A 42 -19.11 0.33 4.30
N GLU A 43 -18.65 0.66 3.10
CA GLU A 43 -17.85 -0.28 2.33
C GLU A 43 -16.54 -0.35 3.10
N ASP A 44 -16.09 -1.55 3.44
CA ASP A 44 -14.79 -1.77 4.09
C ASP A 44 -13.72 -1.29 3.09
N ILE A 45 -13.28 -0.05 3.26
CA ILE A 45 -12.19 0.53 2.45
C ILE A 45 -10.92 -0.17 2.86
N SER A 46 -10.17 -0.67 1.89
CA SER A 46 -8.84 -1.22 2.14
C SER A 46 -7.78 -0.22 1.72
N VAL A 47 -6.73 -0.09 2.52
CA VAL A 47 -5.64 0.85 2.27
C VAL A 47 -4.30 0.15 2.14
N GLY A 48 -3.39 0.76 1.39
CA GLY A 48 -1.98 0.41 1.32
C GLY A 48 -1.14 1.66 1.45
N VAL A 49 0.05 1.52 2.03
CA VAL A 49 1.06 2.60 2.09
C VAL A 49 2.34 2.08 1.48
N ILE A 50 2.91 2.84 0.55
CA ILE A 50 4.12 2.45 -0.16
C ILE A 50 5.14 3.59 -0.26
N LEU A 51 6.40 3.22 -0.47
CA LEU A 51 7.45 4.13 -0.91
C LEU A 51 7.62 3.97 -2.43
N GLY A 52 7.44 5.07 -3.16
CA GLY A 52 7.73 5.14 -4.59
C GLY A 52 9.22 5.34 -4.87
N PHE A 53 9.57 5.33 -6.15
CA PHE A 53 10.94 5.50 -6.62
C PHE A 53 11.06 6.69 -7.57
N PRO A 54 12.27 7.26 -7.76
CA PRO A 54 12.52 8.18 -8.84
C PRO A 54 12.10 7.59 -10.20
N PRO A 55 11.59 8.41 -11.13
CA PRO A 55 11.02 7.91 -12.39
C PRO A 55 11.93 6.94 -13.16
N GLU A 56 13.22 7.25 -13.24
CA GLU A 56 14.20 6.41 -13.95
C GLU A 56 14.36 5.01 -13.33
N VAL A 57 14.35 4.90 -12.00
CA VAL A 57 14.42 3.62 -11.28
C VAL A 57 13.09 2.87 -11.43
N ALA A 58 11.98 3.57 -11.25
CA ALA A 58 10.64 2.98 -11.39
C ALA A 58 10.41 2.41 -12.78
N GLU A 59 10.75 3.15 -13.84
CA GLU A 59 10.63 2.73 -15.24
C GLU A 59 11.53 1.54 -15.58
N GLU A 60 12.77 1.52 -15.07
CA GLU A 60 13.67 0.40 -15.26
C GLU A 60 13.13 -0.87 -14.63
N LEU A 61 12.73 -0.82 -13.37
CA LEU A 61 12.17 -1.95 -12.66
C LEU A 61 10.85 -2.43 -13.28
N GLN A 62 10.05 -1.49 -13.79
CA GLN A 62 8.81 -1.81 -14.48
C GLN A 62 9.05 -2.56 -15.78
N ARG A 63 10.09 -2.18 -16.55
CA ARG A 63 10.49 -2.94 -17.76
C ARG A 63 10.95 -4.36 -17.42
N TRP A 64 11.71 -4.52 -16.33
CA TRP A 64 12.12 -5.83 -15.85
C TRP A 64 10.91 -6.68 -15.45
N ARG A 65 9.99 -6.15 -14.65
CA ARG A 65 8.76 -6.86 -14.27
C ARG A 65 7.96 -7.33 -15.49
N ALA A 66 7.77 -6.44 -16.47
CA ALA A 66 7.07 -6.77 -17.70
C ALA A 66 7.79 -7.87 -18.51
N SER A 67 9.14 -7.87 -18.56
CA SER A 67 9.92 -8.87 -19.29
C SER A 67 9.82 -10.27 -18.69
N PHE A 68 9.64 -10.37 -17.37
CA PHE A 68 9.42 -11.65 -16.68
C PHE A 68 7.96 -12.12 -16.72
N GLY A 69 7.06 -11.29 -17.28
CA GLY A 69 5.65 -11.64 -17.45
C GLY A 69 4.79 -11.36 -16.21
N ASP A 70 5.24 -10.49 -15.29
CA ASP A 70 4.44 -10.07 -14.12
C ASP A 70 3.13 -9.42 -14.59
N PRO A 71 1.96 -10.00 -14.28
CA PRO A 71 0.67 -9.49 -14.75
C PRO A 71 0.34 -8.09 -14.19
N LEU A 72 0.95 -7.71 -13.08
CA LEU A 72 0.74 -6.41 -12.42
C LEU A 72 1.73 -5.34 -12.88
N ALA A 73 2.67 -5.66 -13.79
CA ALA A 73 3.66 -4.71 -14.27
C ALA A 73 3.04 -3.47 -14.96
N GLY A 74 1.85 -3.59 -15.54
CA GLY A 74 1.12 -2.48 -16.16
C GLY A 74 0.14 -1.74 -15.22
N VAL A 75 -0.04 -2.20 -13.99
CA VAL A 75 -1.10 -1.74 -13.08
C VAL A 75 -0.51 -1.07 -11.84
N VAL A 76 0.49 -1.69 -11.22
CA VAL A 76 1.11 -1.19 -9.99
C VAL A 76 2.57 -0.87 -10.26
N PRO A 77 3.03 0.38 -10.07
CA PRO A 77 4.45 0.72 -10.22
C PRO A 77 5.33 -0.06 -9.24
N ALA A 78 6.61 -0.21 -9.55
CA ALA A 78 7.57 -0.80 -8.61
C ALA A 78 7.66 0.08 -7.35
N HIS A 79 7.67 -0.56 -6.17
CA HIS A 79 7.59 0.14 -4.88
C HIS A 79 8.13 -0.74 -3.74
N ILE A 80 8.36 -0.12 -2.58
CA ILE A 80 8.50 -0.83 -1.30
C ILE A 80 7.18 -0.70 -0.55
N THR A 81 6.56 -1.81 -0.19
CA THR A 81 5.32 -1.81 0.60
C THR A 81 5.65 -1.55 2.07
N LEU A 82 5.05 -0.52 2.67
CA LEU A 82 5.08 -0.29 4.12
C LEU A 82 3.88 -0.93 4.80
N VAL A 83 2.70 -0.74 4.26
CA VAL A 83 1.45 -1.37 4.73
C VAL A 83 0.79 -2.02 3.53
N THR A 84 0.64 -3.34 3.59
CA THR A 84 -0.11 -4.08 2.58
C THR A 84 -1.61 -3.84 2.76
N THR A 85 -2.43 -4.20 1.79
CA THR A 85 -3.89 -4.03 1.81
C THR A 85 -4.49 -4.35 3.17
N THR A 86 -4.92 -3.31 3.89
CA THR A 86 -5.45 -3.38 5.26
C THR A 86 -6.84 -2.75 5.28
N PRO A 87 -7.89 -3.47 5.71
CA PRO A 87 -9.22 -2.89 5.86
C PRO A 87 -9.21 -1.78 6.91
N THR A 88 -9.89 -0.67 6.62
CA THR A 88 -10.15 0.39 7.61
C THR A 88 -11.64 0.70 7.69
N ARG A 89 -12.12 0.99 8.89
CA ARG A 89 -13.50 1.41 9.15
C ARG A 89 -13.65 2.93 9.25
N ASP A 90 -12.53 3.62 9.41
CA ASP A 90 -12.48 5.07 9.55
C ASP A 90 -11.37 5.61 8.65
N TRP A 91 -11.78 6.04 7.46
CA TRP A 91 -10.87 6.59 6.46
C TRP A 91 -10.18 7.86 6.96
N GLU A 92 -10.93 8.76 7.61
CA GLU A 92 -10.35 10.02 8.07
C GLU A 92 -9.33 9.84 9.18
N ALA A 93 -9.63 8.98 10.15
CA ALA A 93 -8.66 8.63 11.20
C ALA A 93 -7.43 7.95 10.62
N THR A 94 -7.61 7.07 9.63
CA THR A 94 -6.50 6.40 8.94
C THR A 94 -5.62 7.41 8.19
N ARG A 95 -6.25 8.29 7.42
CA ARG A 95 -5.56 9.34 6.67
C ARG A 95 -4.76 10.27 7.59
N GLU A 96 -5.36 10.73 8.67
CA GLU A 96 -4.68 11.62 9.63
C GLU A 96 -3.51 10.90 10.32
N HIS A 97 -3.67 9.63 10.68
CA HIS A 97 -2.58 8.83 11.23
C HIS A 97 -1.39 8.70 10.26
N VAL A 98 -1.65 8.40 8.98
CA VAL A 98 -0.59 8.27 7.98
C VAL A 98 0.10 9.61 7.73
N ARG A 99 -0.65 10.72 7.68
CA ARG A 99 -0.11 12.09 7.62
C ARG A 99 0.79 12.43 8.81
N ASP A 100 0.36 12.06 10.01
CA ASP A 100 1.15 12.30 11.23
C ASP A 100 2.48 11.54 11.19
N VAL A 101 2.49 10.31 10.72
CA VAL A 101 3.71 9.53 10.54
C VAL A 101 4.61 10.18 9.50
N ALA A 102 4.07 10.62 8.34
CA ALA A 102 4.84 11.29 7.29
C ALA A 102 5.50 12.58 7.80
N ARG A 103 4.74 13.44 8.48
CA ARG A 103 5.26 14.71 9.02
C ARG A 103 6.42 14.56 10.01
N ARG A 104 6.48 13.42 10.72
CA ARG A 104 7.53 13.13 11.72
C ARG A 104 8.71 12.34 11.15
N GLN A 105 8.62 11.92 9.90
CA GLN A 105 9.67 11.17 9.22
C GLN A 105 10.57 12.13 8.46
N SER A 106 11.87 12.10 8.71
CA SER A 106 12.85 12.79 7.86
C SER A 106 13.14 11.99 6.61
N PRO A 107 13.45 12.64 5.47
CA PRO A 107 13.96 11.96 4.29
C PRO A 107 15.17 11.07 4.61
N PHE A 108 15.29 9.94 3.91
CA PHE A 108 16.40 9.01 4.10
C PHE A 108 16.83 8.38 2.78
N MET A 109 18.07 7.87 2.76
CA MET A 109 18.60 7.17 1.61
C MET A 109 18.15 5.71 1.60
N VAL A 110 17.84 5.21 0.41
CA VAL A 110 17.57 3.80 0.17
C VAL A 110 18.55 3.29 -0.89
N THR A 111 19.16 2.16 -0.61
CA THR A 111 19.88 1.35 -1.58
C THR A 111 19.17 0.03 -1.72
N ILE A 112 18.69 -0.26 -2.93
CA ILE A 112 18.16 -1.58 -3.29
C ILE A 112 19.24 -2.36 -4.04
N ALA A 113 19.51 -3.61 -3.64
CA ALA A 113 20.57 -4.38 -4.27
C ALA A 113 20.41 -5.90 -4.10
N GLY A 114 20.80 -6.61 -5.16
CA GLY A 114 20.74 -8.06 -5.19
C GLY A 114 19.34 -8.62 -5.09
N THR A 115 19.19 -9.89 -5.37
CA THR A 115 17.90 -10.57 -5.38
C THR A 115 17.71 -11.48 -4.17
N GLY A 116 16.46 -11.69 -3.80
CA GLY A 116 16.00 -12.68 -2.86
C GLY A 116 14.71 -13.33 -3.33
N THR A 117 14.30 -14.41 -2.66
CA THR A 117 13.04 -15.09 -2.98
C THR A 117 12.34 -15.55 -1.71
N PHE A 118 11.00 -15.53 -1.73
CA PHE A 118 10.19 -16.12 -0.66
C PHE A 118 9.85 -17.59 -0.91
N ARG A 119 10.36 -18.20 -1.99
CA ARG A 119 10.17 -19.63 -2.25
C ARG A 119 10.77 -20.49 -1.14
N PRO A 120 10.15 -21.60 -0.74
CA PRO A 120 8.94 -22.20 -1.33
C PRO A 120 7.62 -21.66 -0.75
N VAL A 121 7.64 -20.69 0.18
CA VAL A 121 6.44 -20.17 0.86
C VAL A 121 5.55 -19.38 -0.10
N SER A 122 6.17 -18.55 -0.94
CA SER A 122 5.48 -17.76 -1.96
C SER A 122 6.33 -17.68 -3.23
N PRO A 123 5.71 -17.76 -4.44
CA PRO A 123 6.43 -17.68 -5.70
C PRO A 123 6.79 -16.24 -6.07
N VAL A 124 7.62 -15.61 -5.25
CA VAL A 124 8.04 -14.22 -5.39
C VAL A 124 9.56 -14.14 -5.47
N VAL A 125 10.06 -13.35 -6.42
CA VAL A 125 11.44 -12.85 -6.48
C VAL A 125 11.41 -11.34 -6.30
N PHE A 126 12.35 -10.83 -5.51
CA PHE A 126 12.42 -9.43 -5.13
C PHE A 126 13.87 -8.92 -5.11
N ILE A 127 14.05 -7.60 -5.12
CA ILE A 127 15.32 -6.94 -4.82
C ILE A 127 15.31 -6.57 -3.33
N ASN A 128 16.44 -6.83 -2.66
CA ASN A 128 16.60 -6.51 -1.25
C ASN A 128 16.74 -5.01 -1.03
N VAL A 129 16.34 -4.53 0.13
CA VAL A 129 16.69 -3.21 0.66
C VAL A 129 17.93 -3.39 1.54
N GLU A 130 19.07 -2.80 1.15
CA GLU A 130 20.32 -2.84 1.93
C GLU A 130 20.41 -1.63 2.85
N GLU A 131 20.54 -0.43 2.29
CA GLU A 131 20.50 0.82 3.04
C GLU A 131 19.05 1.30 3.15
N GLY A 132 18.68 1.90 4.28
CA GLY A 132 17.31 2.31 4.56
C GLY A 132 16.41 1.19 5.08
N PHE A 133 16.92 -0.02 5.27
CA PHE A 133 16.16 -1.15 5.80
C PHE A 133 15.51 -0.82 7.15
N GLU A 134 16.31 -0.36 8.12
CA GLU A 134 15.79 0.00 9.45
C GLU A 134 14.80 1.15 9.41
N ALA A 135 15.00 2.14 8.53
CA ALA A 135 14.05 3.24 8.34
C ALA A 135 12.70 2.74 7.79
N CYS A 136 12.72 1.77 6.88
CA CYS A 136 11.50 1.12 6.40
C CYS A 136 10.80 0.32 7.50
N VAL A 137 11.57 -0.40 8.35
CA VAL A 137 11.03 -1.13 9.51
C VAL A 137 10.40 -0.16 10.50
N ASP A 138 11.08 0.92 10.87
CA ASP A 138 10.57 1.95 11.78
C ASP A 138 9.27 2.60 11.25
N LEU A 139 9.22 2.91 9.95
CA LEU A 139 8.01 3.46 9.31
C LEU A 139 6.87 2.45 9.37
N HIS A 140 7.14 1.19 9.02
CA HIS A 140 6.15 0.12 9.10
C HIS A 140 5.59 0.00 10.53
N GLU A 141 6.44 -0.04 11.55
CA GLU A 141 6.03 -0.15 12.95
C GLU A 141 5.19 1.05 13.41
N LYS A 142 5.56 2.27 13.00
CA LYS A 142 4.77 3.47 13.29
C LYS A 142 3.40 3.43 12.62
N LEU A 143 3.34 2.99 11.35
CA LEU A 143 2.10 2.87 10.60
C LEU A 143 1.20 1.74 11.13
N GLN A 144 1.78 0.66 11.66
CA GLN A 144 1.04 -0.46 12.26
C GLN A 144 0.42 -0.13 13.63
N GLN A 145 0.50 1.12 14.09
CA GLN A 145 -0.20 1.61 15.26
C GLN A 145 -1.58 2.18 14.89
N GLY A 146 -2.47 2.32 15.88
CA GLY A 146 -3.77 2.95 15.69
C GLY A 146 -4.67 2.24 14.67
N PRO A 147 -5.23 2.98 13.69
CA PRO A 147 -6.24 2.45 12.77
C PRO A 147 -5.73 1.33 11.84
N LEU A 148 -4.43 1.23 11.61
CA LEU A 148 -3.80 0.24 10.74
C LEU A 148 -3.21 -0.95 11.49
N GLN A 149 -3.42 -1.00 12.81
CA GLN A 149 -2.91 -2.10 13.63
C GLN A 149 -3.56 -3.43 13.24
N ARG A 150 -2.72 -4.43 12.96
CA ARG A 150 -3.15 -5.79 12.69
C ARG A 150 -2.05 -6.80 13.00
N ASP A 151 -2.45 -8.03 13.25
CA ASP A 151 -1.50 -9.14 13.35
C ASP A 151 -1.03 -9.54 11.95
N LEU A 152 0.28 -9.66 11.78
CA LEU A 152 0.90 -10.09 10.54
C LEU A 152 1.34 -11.56 10.68
N PRO A 153 1.14 -12.39 9.65
CA PRO A 153 1.53 -13.81 9.70
C PRO A 153 3.04 -14.01 9.66
N PHE A 154 3.80 -12.99 9.21
CA PHE A 154 5.26 -12.99 9.11
C PHE A 154 5.81 -11.66 9.57
N ALA A 155 7.09 -11.67 10.01
CA ALA A 155 7.83 -10.44 10.28
C ALA A 155 7.91 -9.59 9.01
N TYR A 156 7.80 -8.27 9.17
CA TYR A 156 7.94 -7.34 8.07
C TYR A 156 9.35 -7.42 7.48
N HIS A 157 9.41 -7.48 6.15
CA HIS A 157 10.66 -7.51 5.39
C HIS A 157 10.52 -6.55 4.21
N PRO A 158 11.16 -5.36 4.24
CA PRO A 158 11.12 -4.41 3.14
C PRO A 158 11.82 -4.98 1.90
N HIS A 159 11.13 -4.94 0.77
CA HIS A 159 11.60 -5.48 -0.49
C HIS A 159 10.91 -4.83 -1.68
N VAL A 160 11.46 -5.03 -2.88
CA VAL A 160 10.87 -4.60 -4.14
C VAL A 160 10.52 -5.83 -4.97
N THR A 161 9.25 -6.15 -5.11
CA THR A 161 8.79 -7.28 -5.93
C THR A 161 9.13 -7.07 -7.39
N ILE A 162 9.79 -8.07 -8.01
CA ILE A 162 10.21 -8.06 -9.41
C ILE A 162 9.46 -9.09 -10.24
N ALA A 163 9.16 -10.25 -9.66
CA ALA A 163 8.38 -11.28 -10.33
C ALA A 163 7.46 -11.96 -9.32
N HIS A 164 6.17 -12.04 -9.64
CA HIS A 164 5.14 -12.63 -8.82
C HIS A 164 4.09 -13.29 -9.71
N ASP A 165 3.63 -14.48 -9.33
CA ASP A 165 2.63 -15.26 -10.07
C ASP A 165 3.01 -15.50 -11.55
N VAL A 166 4.29 -15.71 -11.80
CA VAL A 166 4.85 -16.07 -13.13
C VAL A 166 5.36 -17.50 -13.13
N ALA A 167 5.72 -18.02 -14.31
CA ALA A 167 6.28 -19.36 -14.46
C ALA A 167 7.57 -19.52 -13.62
N PRO A 168 7.86 -20.73 -13.09
CA PRO A 168 9.08 -20.98 -12.31
C PRO A 168 10.37 -20.56 -13.02
N GLU A 169 10.42 -20.75 -14.34
CA GLU A 169 11.56 -20.39 -15.18
C GLU A 169 11.78 -18.86 -15.21
N SER A 170 10.68 -18.07 -15.25
CA SER A 170 10.75 -16.61 -15.16
C SER A 170 11.21 -16.13 -13.77
N LEU A 171 10.84 -16.83 -12.70
CA LEU A 171 11.35 -16.54 -11.36
C LEU A 171 12.86 -16.81 -11.28
N ASP A 172 13.34 -17.92 -11.82
CA ASP A 172 14.77 -18.27 -11.85
C ASP A 172 15.58 -17.28 -12.71
N GLU A 173 15.01 -16.84 -13.84
CA GLU A 173 15.59 -15.81 -14.69
C GLU A 173 15.68 -14.48 -13.95
N ALA A 174 14.60 -14.00 -13.31
CA ALA A 174 14.57 -12.76 -12.56
C ALA A 174 15.62 -12.75 -11.43
N GLU A 175 15.73 -13.85 -10.67
CA GLU A 175 16.71 -13.99 -9.60
C GLU A 175 18.15 -13.94 -10.14
N THR A 176 18.40 -14.56 -11.28
CA THR A 176 19.74 -14.63 -11.89
C THR A 176 20.16 -13.32 -12.54
N VAL A 177 19.28 -12.73 -13.36
CA VAL A 177 19.59 -11.52 -14.15
C VAL A 177 19.81 -10.30 -13.26
N LEU A 178 18.98 -10.15 -12.22
CA LEU A 178 19.02 -8.99 -11.34
C LEU A 178 19.87 -9.18 -10.07
N LYS A 179 20.59 -10.30 -9.94
CA LYS A 179 21.40 -10.58 -8.73
C LYS A 179 22.45 -9.52 -8.42
N ASN A 180 22.92 -8.78 -9.42
CA ASN A 180 23.90 -7.70 -9.28
C ASN A 180 23.27 -6.30 -9.47
N TYR A 181 21.94 -6.22 -9.56
CA TYR A 181 21.24 -4.95 -9.66
C TYR A 181 21.53 -4.10 -8.43
N ARG A 182 21.71 -2.80 -8.64
CA ARG A 182 21.91 -1.84 -7.54
C ARG A 182 21.43 -0.46 -7.96
N ALA A 183 20.63 0.16 -7.11
CA ALA A 183 20.22 1.56 -7.25
C ALA A 183 20.17 2.22 -5.87
N THR A 184 20.59 3.48 -5.80
CA THR A 184 20.58 4.29 -4.57
C THR A 184 19.89 5.62 -4.85
N PHE A 185 18.94 6.00 -4.01
CA PHE A 185 18.13 7.20 -4.18
C PHE A 185 17.59 7.70 -2.84
N PRO A 186 17.26 9.01 -2.73
CA PRO A 186 16.54 9.51 -1.57
C PRO A 186 15.06 9.12 -1.62
N VAL A 187 14.51 8.76 -0.48
CA VAL A 187 13.08 8.63 -0.24
C VAL A 187 12.62 9.85 0.55
N VAL A 188 11.72 10.61 -0.03
CA VAL A 188 11.28 11.92 0.48
C VAL A 188 9.77 11.97 0.77
N SER A 189 9.03 10.94 0.36
CA SER A 189 7.58 10.85 0.51
C SER A 189 7.10 9.41 0.62
N MET A 190 5.85 9.22 0.98
CA MET A 190 5.13 7.95 0.88
C MET A 190 3.73 8.18 0.29
N GLY A 191 3.22 7.20 -0.45
CA GLY A 191 1.90 7.23 -1.06
C GLY A 191 0.88 6.48 -0.22
N LEU A 192 -0.27 7.11 0.05
CA LEU A 192 -1.46 6.47 0.62
C LEU A 192 -2.39 6.07 -0.51
N TYR A 193 -2.69 4.80 -0.60
CA TYR A 193 -3.54 4.21 -1.63
C TYR A 193 -4.80 3.62 -1.03
N GLU A 194 -5.90 3.79 -1.74
CA GLU A 194 -7.11 3.01 -1.55
C GLU A 194 -7.10 1.83 -2.50
N HIS A 195 -7.54 0.69 -2.01
CA HIS A 195 -7.70 -0.53 -2.78
C HIS A 195 -9.18 -0.77 -2.96
N ASP A 196 -9.67 -0.67 -4.18
CA ASP A 196 -11.09 -0.86 -4.49
C ASP A 196 -11.50 -2.35 -4.52
N ALA A 197 -12.80 -2.58 -4.69
CA ALA A 197 -13.36 -3.92 -4.73
C ALA A 197 -12.86 -4.74 -5.94
N ASP A 198 -12.39 -4.08 -7.00
CA ASP A 198 -11.83 -4.71 -8.21
C ASP A 198 -10.33 -5.00 -8.07
N GLY A 199 -9.73 -4.65 -6.94
CA GLY A 199 -8.31 -4.87 -6.67
C GLY A 199 -7.39 -3.80 -7.25
N ILE A 200 -7.93 -2.64 -7.67
CA ILE A 200 -7.15 -1.55 -8.25
C ILE A 200 -6.69 -0.61 -7.14
N TRP A 201 -5.40 -0.28 -7.17
CA TRP A 201 -4.79 0.67 -6.27
C TRP A 201 -4.95 2.08 -6.80
N GLN A 202 -5.65 2.94 -6.06
CA GLN A 202 -5.85 4.35 -6.40
C GLN A 202 -5.06 5.21 -5.43
N LEU A 203 -4.09 5.98 -5.94
CA LEU A 203 -3.38 6.97 -5.13
C LEU A 203 -4.38 8.01 -4.61
N ARG A 204 -4.48 8.14 -3.30
CA ARG A 204 -5.32 9.13 -2.64
C ARG A 204 -4.53 10.35 -2.19
N GLU A 205 -3.31 10.12 -1.76
CA GLU A 205 -2.46 11.20 -1.27
C GLU A 205 -0.97 10.82 -1.39
N GLU A 206 -0.16 11.74 -1.90
CA GLU A 206 1.29 11.71 -1.79
C GLU A 206 1.67 12.56 -0.59
N LEU A 207 2.43 12.00 0.34
CA LEU A 207 2.74 12.60 1.63
C LEU A 207 4.24 12.83 1.76
N ASP A 208 4.66 14.09 1.62
CA ASP A 208 6.04 14.49 1.82
C ASP A 208 6.48 14.25 3.26
N PHE A 209 7.72 13.81 3.44
CA PHE A 209 8.33 13.70 4.76
C PHE A 209 8.67 15.07 5.32
N GLY A 210 8.54 15.23 6.64
CA GLY A 210 8.88 16.45 7.33
C GLY A 210 10.35 16.80 7.17
N THR A 211 10.67 18.08 7.01
CA THR A 211 12.04 18.58 7.04
C THR A 211 12.47 18.78 8.49
N GLU A 212 13.79 18.74 8.78
CA GLU A 212 14.31 18.97 10.15
C GLU A 212 13.83 20.28 10.77
N THR A 213 13.45 21.27 9.93
CA THR A 213 12.90 22.55 10.39
C THR A 213 11.48 22.44 10.98
N ASP A 214 10.70 21.45 10.60
CA ASP A 214 9.34 21.27 11.11
C ASP A 214 9.32 20.59 12.49
N ASN A 215 10.38 19.85 12.83
CA ASN A 215 10.50 19.15 14.11
C ASN A 215 10.95 20.07 15.27
N ASP A 216 11.54 21.25 15.01
CA ASP A 216 12.06 22.19 16.01
C ASP A 216 11.03 23.26 16.43
N ALA A 217 9.87 23.34 15.77
CA ALA A 217 8.83 24.33 16.11
C ALA A 217 8.04 23.99 17.41
N GLY A 218 8.31 22.84 18.04
CA GLY A 218 7.64 22.38 19.28
C GLY A 218 8.28 22.83 20.59
N THR A 219 9.51 23.37 20.57
CA THR A 219 10.20 23.79 21.78
C THR A 219 10.39 25.31 21.79
N ARG A 220 9.28 26.05 21.95
CA ARG A 220 9.39 27.46 22.39
C ARG A 220 9.69 27.45 23.87
N PHE A 221 10.94 27.77 24.19
CA PHE A 221 11.33 28.24 25.51
C PHE A 221 10.41 29.36 25.94
N THR A 222 9.74 29.19 27.06
CA THR A 222 9.14 30.28 27.81
C THR A 222 10.26 31.20 28.27
N ASP A 223 10.27 32.40 27.71
CA ASP A 223 11.16 33.48 28.04
C ASP A 223 10.93 33.85 29.53
N ALA A 224 11.90 33.54 30.36
CA ALA A 224 11.91 33.99 31.75
C ALA A 224 12.30 35.48 31.76
N ALA A 225 11.40 36.31 32.25
CA ALA A 225 11.61 37.74 32.44
C ALA A 225 12.86 38.00 33.32
N PRO A 226 13.65 39.02 33.04
CA PRO A 226 14.79 39.34 33.85
C PRO A 226 14.34 39.92 35.19
N GLU A 227 14.83 39.32 36.27
CA GLU A 227 14.69 39.73 37.65
C GLU A 227 15.48 41.03 37.83
N THR A 228 14.79 42.13 38.18
CA THR A 228 15.38 43.44 38.51
C THR A 228 16.09 43.37 39.85
N ALA A 229 17.40 43.64 39.85
CA ALA A 229 18.22 43.77 41.06
C ALA A 229 17.81 45.05 41.85
N PRO A 230 17.79 45.00 43.19
CA PRO A 230 17.54 46.19 44.03
C PRO A 230 18.79 47.04 44.11
N GLU A 231 18.59 48.38 43.89
CA GLU A 231 19.60 49.37 44.18
C GLU A 231 19.88 49.45 45.69
N ALA A 232 21.18 49.42 46.04
CA ALA A 232 21.66 49.75 47.39
C ALA A 232 21.85 51.28 47.53
N GLY A 233 21.14 51.85 48.50
CA GLY A 233 21.36 53.14 49.04
C GLY A 233 22.36 53.15 50.23
#